data_0f0456d1fae953ee196445f667c3ff48
#
_entry.id   0f0456d1fae953ee196445f667c3ff48
#
_cell.length_a   1.000
_cell.length_b   1.000
_cell.length_c   1.000
_cell.angle_alpha   90.00
_cell.angle_beta   90.00
_cell.angle_gamma   90.00
#
_symmetry.space_group_name_H-M   'P 1'
#
loop_
_entity.id
_entity.type
_entity.pdbx_description
1 polymer ?
#
loop_
_entity_poly.entity_id
_entity_poly.type
_entity_poly.pdbx_seq_one_letter_code
_entity_poly.pdbx_strand_id
1 'polypeptide(L)'
;MIRRGYGIATVLLVLIIILGVGGTVMSKENSERARQNRYYGALEEEYRERTRVLLEEEGYHNCGINLTWVAYENGSREYTLLLHHRKLNRLNDEEKTALRNILSETEFQEEACSFRYDL
;
A
#
# COMPACT_ATOMS: atom_id res chain seq x y z
N MET A 1 15.46 -14.70 -9.02
CA MET A 1 15.37 -14.45 -8.86
C MET A 1 15.34 -14.24 -8.84
N ILE A 2 15.29 -14.18 -9.20
CA ILE A 2 15.13 -14.00 -9.26
C ILE A 2 15.03 -13.74 -9.25
N ARG A 3 14.87 -13.74 -9.21
CA ARG A 3 14.62 -13.49 -9.16
C ARG A 3 14.69 -13.31 -9.39
N ARG A 4 14.67 -13.43 -9.58
CA ARG A 4 14.57 -13.26 -9.73
C ARG A 4 14.69 -12.94 -10.12
N GLY A 5 14.73 -13.06 -10.40
CA GLY A 5 14.61 -12.87 -10.60
C GLY A 5 14.75 -12.42 -10.90
N TYR A 6 14.86 -12.30 -11.10
CA TYR A 6 14.89 -11.82 -11.33
C TYR A 6 15.35 -11.64 -11.70
N GLY A 7 15.62 -11.61 -11.83
CA GLY A 7 15.93 -11.26 -12.09
C GLY A 7 16.11 -11.38 -12.92
N ILE A 8 16.28 -11.63 -13.29
CA ILE A 8 16.31 -11.68 -14.22
C ILE A 8 15.69 -11.43 -14.82
N ALA A 9 15.32 -11.82 -14.62
CA ALA A 9 14.36 -11.34 -15.28
C ALA A 9 14.62 -10.08 -15.52
N THR A 10 14.89 -9.70 -15.07
CA THR A 10 15.12 -8.47 -15.18
C THR A 10 15.87 -8.16 -16.21
N VAL A 11 16.52 -8.80 -16.43
CA VAL A 11 17.31 -8.52 -17.31
C VAL A 11 16.84 -8.18 -18.55
N LEU A 12 16.32 -8.97 -19.17
CA LEU A 12 15.88 -8.68 -20.36
C LEU A 12 15.15 -7.54 -20.50
N LEU A 13 14.38 -7.36 -19.76
CA LEU A 13 13.54 -6.35 -19.88
C LEU A 13 14.23 -5.18 -20.20
N VAL A 14 15.31 -5.13 -19.89
CA VAL A 14 16.05 -4.03 -20.06
C VAL A 14 16.11 -3.58 -21.43
N LEU A 15 16.29 -4.43 -22.31
CA LEU A 15 16.39 -4.02 -23.61
C LEU A 15 15.42 -3.13 -24.05
N ILE A 16 14.32 -3.37 -23.77
CA ILE A 16 13.30 -2.55 -24.16
C ILE A 16 13.57 -1.18 -24.09
N ILE A 17 14.16 -0.80 -23.11
CA ILE A 17 14.44 0.51 -22.94
C ILE A 17 14.98 1.15 -24.10
N ILE A 18 15.75 0.50 -24.77
CA ILE A 18 16.31 1.07 -25.88
C ILE A 18 15.42 1.84 -26.65
N LEU A 19 14.33 1.34 -26.86
CA LEU A 19 13.46 2.03 -27.67
C LEU A 19 13.19 3.35 -27.16
N GLY A 20 13.32 3.51 -25.95
CA GLY A 20 12.89 4.73 -25.43
C GLY A 20 13.85 5.82 -25.71
N VAL A 21 14.81 5.51 -26.38
CA VAL A 21 15.71 6.49 -26.69
C VAL A 21 15.06 7.71 -27.05
N GLY A 22 14.30 7.65 -27.99
CA GLY A 22 13.75 8.84 -28.44
C GLY A 22 12.77 9.31 -27.41
N GLY A 23 12.46 8.46 -26.54
CA GLY A 23 11.45 8.79 -25.60
C GLY A 23 11.66 10.02 -24.85
N THR A 24 12.79 10.33 -24.64
CA THR A 24 13.00 11.49 -23.92
C THR A 24 12.83 11.42 -22.46
N VAL A 25 13.01 12.50 -21.83
CA VAL A 25 12.99 12.59 -20.40
C VAL A 25 11.64 12.27 -19.86
N MET A 26 10.62 12.72 -20.51
CA MET A 26 9.31 12.49 -20.05
C MET A 26 8.96 11.04 -19.94
N SER A 27 9.35 10.30 -20.91
CA SER A 27 9.08 8.89 -20.93
C SER A 27 9.76 8.23 -19.76
N LYS A 28 10.94 8.69 -19.43
CA LYS A 28 11.69 8.14 -18.34
C LYS A 28 11.00 8.42 -17.03
N GLU A 29 10.49 9.60 -16.86
CA GLU A 29 9.79 9.97 -15.65
C GLU A 29 8.57 9.10 -15.48
N ASN A 30 7.82 8.88 -16.56
CA ASN A 30 6.63 8.06 -16.48
C ASN A 30 6.95 6.61 -16.13
N SER A 31 8.08 6.12 -16.59
CA SER A 31 8.47 4.76 -16.28
C SER A 31 8.81 4.61 -14.82
N GLU A 32 9.45 5.63 -14.26
CA GLU A 32 9.84 5.60 -12.87
C GLU A 32 8.58 5.65 -12.01
N ARG A 33 7.63 6.50 -12.36
CA ARG A 33 6.39 6.63 -11.64
C ARG A 33 5.60 5.32 -11.70
N ALA A 34 5.57 4.71 -12.89
CA ALA A 34 4.86 3.45 -13.06
C ALA A 34 5.47 2.35 -12.20
N ARG A 35 6.79 2.36 -12.09
CA ARG A 35 7.47 1.37 -11.30
C ARG A 35 7.16 1.55 -9.82
N GLN A 36 7.15 2.79 -9.34
CA GLN A 36 6.83 3.09 -7.97
C GLN A 36 5.40 2.70 -7.68
N ASN A 37 4.48 2.98 -8.59
CA ASN A 37 3.08 2.64 -8.39
C ASN A 37 2.87 1.13 -8.31
N ARG A 38 3.62 0.36 -9.09
CA ARG A 38 3.51 -1.08 -9.04
C ARG A 38 4.06 -1.61 -7.72
N TYR A 39 5.17 -1.06 -7.27
CA TYR A 39 5.79 -1.48 -6.03
C TYR A 39 4.86 -1.23 -4.84
N TYR A 40 4.36 -0.01 -4.73
CA TYR A 40 3.47 0.31 -3.63
C TYR A 40 2.11 -0.35 -3.79
N GLY A 41 1.66 -0.54 -5.02
CA GLY A 41 0.40 -1.23 -5.28
C GLY A 41 0.38 -2.64 -4.72
N ALA A 42 1.50 -3.35 -4.87
CA ALA A 42 1.60 -4.71 -4.35
C ALA A 42 1.56 -4.70 -2.82
N LEU A 43 2.25 -3.73 -2.20
CA LEU A 43 2.25 -3.62 -0.75
C LEU A 43 0.85 -3.25 -0.24
N GLU A 44 0.16 -2.37 -0.96
CA GLU A 44 -1.18 -1.94 -0.58
C GLU A 44 -2.18 -3.09 -0.64
N GLU A 45 -2.05 -3.92 -1.65
CA GLU A 45 -2.96 -5.05 -1.82
C GLU A 45 -2.76 -6.06 -0.68
N GLU A 46 -1.51 -6.32 -0.34
CA GLU A 46 -1.20 -7.21 0.75
C GLU A 46 -1.68 -6.63 2.07
N TYR A 47 -1.54 -5.34 2.25
CA TYR A 47 -1.97 -4.66 3.46
C TYR A 47 -3.50 -4.76 3.61
N ARG A 48 -4.24 -4.54 2.53
CA ARG A 48 -5.69 -4.65 2.57
C ARG A 48 -6.11 -6.06 2.95
N GLU A 49 -5.43 -7.06 2.39
CA GLU A 49 -5.78 -8.45 2.66
C GLU A 49 -5.49 -8.82 4.12
N ARG A 50 -4.34 -8.39 4.64
CA ARG A 50 -4.02 -8.65 6.03
C ARG A 50 -5.01 -7.96 6.96
N THR A 51 -5.40 -6.73 6.62
CA THR A 51 -6.35 -5.97 7.42
C THR A 51 -7.70 -6.68 7.40
N ARG A 52 -8.12 -7.17 6.25
CA ARG A 52 -9.39 -7.86 6.13
C ARG A 52 -9.42 -9.12 7.00
N VAL A 53 -8.34 -9.89 6.94
CA VAL A 53 -8.25 -11.12 7.71
C VAL A 53 -8.29 -10.80 9.21
N LEU A 54 -7.54 -9.78 9.61
CA LEU A 54 -7.50 -9.40 11.01
C LEU A 54 -8.87 -8.94 11.50
N LEU A 55 -9.58 -8.15 10.71
CA LEU A 55 -10.90 -7.68 11.09
C LEU A 55 -11.89 -8.83 11.20
N GLU A 56 -11.78 -9.81 10.32
CA GLU A 56 -12.66 -10.98 10.40
C GLU A 56 -12.37 -11.74 11.69
N GLU A 57 -11.12 -11.88 12.06
CA GLU A 57 -10.73 -12.56 13.28
C GLU A 57 -11.22 -11.83 14.52
N GLU A 58 -11.29 -10.51 14.43
CA GLU A 58 -11.75 -9.70 15.55
C GLU A 58 -13.27 -9.57 15.58
N GLY A 59 -13.95 -10.22 14.66
CA GLY A 59 -15.40 -10.22 14.66
C GLY A 59 -16.09 -9.15 13.84
N TYR A 60 -15.32 -8.40 13.05
CA TYR A 60 -15.89 -7.38 12.18
C TYR A 60 -16.10 -7.97 10.80
N HIS A 61 -17.12 -8.78 10.66
CA HIS A 61 -17.38 -9.48 9.41
C HIS A 61 -17.89 -8.52 8.33
N ASN A 62 -17.37 -8.67 7.15
CA ASN A 62 -17.76 -7.87 6.00
C ASN A 62 -17.54 -6.37 6.23
N CYS A 63 -16.46 -6.04 6.93
CA CYS A 63 -16.14 -4.65 7.19
C CYS A 63 -15.74 -3.96 5.88
N GLY A 64 -16.24 -2.76 5.67
CA GLY A 64 -15.85 -1.96 4.52
C GLY A 64 -14.47 -1.38 4.75
N ILE A 65 -13.56 -1.60 3.83
CA ILE A 65 -12.19 -1.14 3.94
C ILE A 65 -11.88 -0.24 2.75
N ASN A 66 -11.48 0.98 3.04
CA ASN A 66 -11.12 1.90 1.98
C ASN A 66 -9.74 2.47 2.32
N LEU A 67 -8.78 2.29 1.43
CA LEU A 67 -7.43 2.78 1.64
C LEU A 67 -7.15 3.89 0.65
N THR A 68 -6.83 5.07 1.15
CA THR A 68 -6.47 6.18 0.30
C THR A 68 -5.08 6.67 0.69
N TRP A 69 -4.44 7.42 -0.16
CA TRP A 69 -3.10 7.91 0.13
C TRP A 69 -2.78 9.20 -0.58
N VAL A 70 -1.82 9.91 -0.01
CA VAL A 70 -1.32 11.14 -0.59
C VAL A 70 0.18 10.95 -0.75
N ALA A 71 0.69 11.25 -1.93
CA ALA A 71 2.13 11.16 -2.18
C ALA A 71 2.68 12.58 -2.22
N TYR A 72 3.77 12.79 -1.49
CA TYR A 72 4.39 14.10 -1.42
C TYR A 72 5.64 14.15 -2.29
N GLU A 73 6.07 15.35 -2.61
CA GLU A 73 7.21 15.55 -3.48
C GLU A 73 8.50 14.92 -2.95
N ASN A 74 8.62 14.86 -1.64
CA ASN A 74 9.83 14.29 -1.04
C ASN A 74 9.84 12.77 -1.08
N GLY A 75 8.84 12.16 -1.71
CA GLY A 75 8.78 10.71 -1.84
C GLY A 75 8.00 10.01 -0.74
N SER A 76 7.54 10.73 0.25
CA SER A 76 6.80 10.10 1.33
C SER A 76 5.35 9.91 0.94
N ARG A 77 4.68 8.96 1.60
CA ARG A 77 3.26 8.69 1.38
C ARG A 77 2.55 8.63 2.72
N GLU A 78 1.36 9.20 2.73
CA GLU A 78 0.54 9.15 3.93
C GLU A 78 -0.70 8.37 3.56
N TYR A 79 -0.92 7.23 4.23
CA TYR A 79 -2.06 6.37 3.97
C TYR A 79 -3.14 6.62 5.00
N THR A 80 -4.40 6.58 4.57
CA THR A 80 -5.53 6.67 5.49
C THR A 80 -6.38 5.43 5.28
N LEU A 81 -6.58 4.68 6.33
CA LEU A 81 -7.42 3.50 6.30
C LEU A 81 -8.76 3.87 6.90
N LEU A 82 -9.79 3.82 6.09
CA LEU A 82 -11.14 4.14 6.53
C LEU A 82 -11.92 2.85 6.63
N LEU A 83 -12.50 2.59 7.78
CA LEU A 83 -13.26 1.38 8.01
C LEU A 83 -14.72 1.69 8.27
N HIS A 84 -15.60 0.89 7.68
CA HIS A 84 -17.03 1.05 7.86
C HIS A 84 -17.63 -0.25 8.38
N HIS A 85 -18.15 -0.22 9.58
CA HIS A 85 -18.84 -1.38 10.14
C HIS A 85 -19.74 -0.90 11.26
N ARG A 86 -20.90 -1.55 11.38
CA ARG A 86 -21.85 -1.19 12.39
C ARG A 86 -21.27 -1.22 13.80
N LYS A 87 -20.47 -2.22 14.08
CA LYS A 87 -19.88 -2.36 15.40
C LYS A 87 -18.89 -1.26 15.74
N LEU A 88 -18.26 -0.69 14.73
CA LEU A 88 -17.28 0.36 14.98
C LEU A 88 -17.93 1.60 15.53
N ASN A 89 -19.18 1.85 15.15
CA ASN A 89 -19.88 3.03 15.62
C ASN A 89 -20.24 2.94 17.11
N ARG A 90 -20.13 1.75 17.68
CA ARG A 90 -20.47 1.54 19.07
C ARG A 90 -19.25 1.49 19.99
N LEU A 91 -18.07 1.61 19.42
CA LEU A 91 -16.86 1.52 20.23
C LEU A 91 -16.60 2.86 20.91
N ASN A 92 -16.13 2.79 22.16
CA ASN A 92 -15.72 3.98 22.86
C ASN A 92 -14.26 4.29 22.47
N ASP A 93 -13.72 5.38 22.99
CA ASP A 93 -12.39 5.83 22.61
C ASP A 93 -11.30 4.83 22.98
N GLU A 94 -11.44 4.16 24.09
CA GLU A 94 -10.48 3.17 24.52
C GLU A 94 -10.48 1.98 23.59
N GLU A 95 -11.66 1.53 23.22
CA GLU A 95 -11.80 0.40 22.33
C GLU A 95 -11.27 0.73 20.94
N LYS A 96 -11.50 1.96 20.47
CA LYS A 96 -10.98 2.37 19.19
C LYS A 96 -9.46 2.43 19.20
N THR A 97 -8.88 2.89 20.32
CA THR A 97 -7.45 2.94 20.46
C THR A 97 -6.85 1.53 20.43
N ALA A 98 -7.51 0.61 21.13
CA ALA A 98 -7.05 -0.78 21.14
C ALA A 98 -7.08 -1.36 19.71
N LEU A 99 -8.14 -1.06 18.97
CA LEU A 99 -8.25 -1.55 17.61
C LEU A 99 -7.18 -0.94 16.71
N ARG A 100 -6.90 0.34 16.89
CA ARG A 100 -5.83 0.99 16.11
C ARG A 100 -4.49 0.34 16.38
N ASN A 101 -4.23 -0.02 17.63
CA ASN A 101 -2.97 -0.67 17.97
C ASN A 101 -2.85 -2.04 17.31
N ILE A 102 -3.95 -2.77 17.23
CA ILE A 102 -3.94 -4.07 16.59
C ILE A 102 -3.75 -3.88 15.08
N LEU A 103 -4.43 -2.91 14.49
CA LEU A 103 -4.31 -2.65 13.07
C LEU A 103 -2.91 -2.23 12.67
N SER A 104 -2.19 -1.58 13.58
CA SER A 104 -0.83 -1.14 13.26
C SER A 104 0.09 -2.32 12.96
N GLU A 105 -0.28 -3.51 13.39
CA GLU A 105 0.52 -4.70 13.13
C GLU A 105 0.43 -5.15 11.67
N THR A 106 -0.57 -4.68 10.93
CA THR A 106 -0.71 -5.05 9.54
C THR A 106 0.00 -4.09 8.59
N GLU A 107 0.53 -2.99 9.12
CA GLU A 107 1.20 -1.99 8.28
C GLU A 107 2.46 -2.54 7.65
N PHE A 108 2.74 -2.15 6.41
CA PHE A 108 3.99 -2.55 5.82
C PHE A 108 5.08 -1.58 6.27
N GLN A 109 6.28 -2.10 6.39
CA GLN A 109 7.39 -1.36 6.95
C GLN A 109 8.17 -0.60 5.87
N GLU A 110 7.79 0.64 5.66
CA GLU A 110 8.47 1.52 4.72
C GLU A 110 8.67 2.83 5.43
N GLU A 111 9.90 3.24 5.55
CA GLU A 111 10.25 4.45 6.27
C GLU A 111 9.52 5.68 5.77
N ALA A 112 9.31 5.76 4.49
CA ALA A 112 8.67 6.92 3.89
C ALA A 112 7.15 6.90 3.98
N CYS A 113 6.58 5.88 4.60
CA CYS A 113 5.14 5.73 4.68
C CYS A 113 4.62 5.92 6.10
N SER A 114 3.51 6.63 6.22
CA SER A 114 2.84 6.78 7.50
C SER A 114 1.39 6.35 7.32
N PHE A 115 0.76 5.95 8.43
CA PHE A 115 -0.60 5.44 8.38
C PHE A 115 -1.50 6.14 9.38
N ARG A 116 -2.72 6.41 8.95
CA ARG A 116 -3.76 6.99 9.81
C ARG A 116 -4.99 6.11 9.71
N TYR A 117 -5.76 6.06 10.77
CA TYR A 117 -6.95 5.23 10.81
C TYR A 117 -8.18 6.07 11.11
N ASP A 118 -9.21 5.90 10.30
CA ASP A 118 -10.46 6.60 10.48
C ASP A 118 -11.51 5.50 10.74
N LEU A 119 -11.95 5.41 11.97
CA LEU A 119 -12.91 4.40 12.39
C LEU A 119 -14.33 5.00 12.61
#